data_6ead32c821e62ac292c034ef02ec7135
#
_entry.id   6ead32c821e62ac292c034ef02ec7135
#
_cell.length_a   1.000
_cell.length_b   1.000
_cell.length_c   1.000
_cell.angle_alpha   90.00
_cell.angle_beta   90.00
_cell.angle_gamma   90.00
#
_symmetry.space_group_name_H-M   'P 1'
#
loop_
_entity.id
_entity.type
_entity.pdbx_description
1 polymer ?
#
loop_
_entity_poly.entity_id
_entity_poly.type
_entity_poly.pdbx_seq_one_letter_code
_entity_poly.pdbx_strand_id
1 'polypeptide(L)'
;MPDFQFEKNLVLNYLKELDKADPESVAEVINKYASPNFHLRCVHPFNDLIGAEKIASNFWTTIKKSFMPLQRRMDIFYAGSNLIDNHETRWVTNMGHLLGLFQEPFLGIPATQKAAFLRYAEFYRIENEKIVEGAFFLDIMNFMQQLGLSIIPESTGVVGITPGPMTHDGLKFEKQPEQEGIDTLNLIIRMAKRLVGAGLQTTKSDLELDWTEDMLWWGPGGIGASYTQKGYLKGHTRPFEDNLDFVSFPGHILENAEGNIGGWFGWPSLLMKAKGNYMGLTSTSDKIAEMRVVDLYRRSGNKLSENWIFIDHLHFLKGLGVDLLDRYKKLKSPE
;
A
#
# COMPACT_ATOMS: atom_id res chain seq x y z
N MET A 1 -16.91 -20.79 -7.38
CA MET A 1 -16.51 -19.39 -7.58
C MET A 1 -15.97 -19.17 -8.97
N PRO A 2 -16.03 -17.93 -9.45
CA PRO A 2 -15.50 -17.60 -10.76
C PRO A 2 -14.00 -17.90 -10.84
N ASP A 3 -13.61 -18.29 -12.03
CA ASP A 3 -12.22 -18.33 -12.45
C ASP A 3 -11.79 -16.90 -12.72
N PHE A 4 -10.77 -16.39 -12.03
CA PHE A 4 -10.26 -15.02 -12.19
C PHE A 4 -9.17 -14.91 -13.26
N GLN A 5 -8.98 -15.92 -14.12
CA GLN A 5 -7.90 -15.92 -15.10
C GLN A 5 -8.05 -14.82 -16.15
N PHE A 6 -9.29 -14.48 -16.52
CA PHE A 6 -9.54 -13.35 -17.42
C PHE A 6 -9.05 -12.05 -16.82
N GLU A 7 -9.45 -11.73 -15.58
CA GLU A 7 -9.08 -10.51 -14.88
C GLU A 7 -7.56 -10.42 -14.66
N LYS A 8 -6.94 -11.53 -14.24
CA LYS A 8 -5.47 -11.62 -14.09
C LYS A 8 -4.75 -11.35 -15.41
N ASN A 9 -5.16 -12.01 -16.49
CA ASN A 9 -4.55 -11.83 -17.80
C ASN A 9 -4.73 -10.41 -18.35
N LEU A 10 -5.91 -9.81 -18.15
CA LEU A 10 -6.17 -8.42 -18.55
C LEU A 10 -5.16 -7.47 -17.86
N VAL A 11 -5.04 -7.58 -16.54
CA VAL A 11 -4.13 -6.73 -15.75
C VAL A 11 -2.67 -7.00 -16.08
N LEU A 12 -2.26 -8.27 -16.22
CA LEU A 12 -0.87 -8.60 -16.62
C LEU A 12 -0.50 -8.03 -17.99
N ASN A 13 -1.43 -8.09 -18.96
CA ASN A 13 -1.21 -7.48 -20.27
C ASN A 13 -1.14 -5.95 -20.18
N TYR A 14 -2.03 -5.34 -19.42
CA TYR A 14 -1.98 -3.90 -19.13
C TYR A 14 -0.64 -3.48 -18.53
N LEU A 15 -0.20 -4.14 -17.46
CA LEU A 15 1.06 -3.84 -16.79
C LEU A 15 2.27 -4.04 -17.72
N LYS A 16 2.27 -5.11 -18.50
CA LYS A 16 3.33 -5.41 -19.47
C LYS A 16 3.46 -4.33 -20.56
N GLU A 17 2.35 -3.82 -21.07
CA GLU A 17 2.36 -2.75 -22.06
C GLU A 17 2.68 -1.40 -21.40
N LEU A 18 2.12 -1.13 -20.23
CA LEU A 18 2.41 0.07 -19.46
C LEU A 18 3.90 0.18 -19.13
N ASP A 19 4.53 -0.91 -18.69
CA ASP A 19 5.95 -0.92 -18.33
C ASP A 19 6.86 -0.64 -19.53
N LYS A 20 6.46 -1.07 -20.74
CA LYS A 20 7.20 -0.83 -22.00
C LYS A 20 6.94 0.53 -22.63
N ALA A 21 5.81 1.17 -22.31
CA ALA A 21 5.41 2.42 -22.92
C ALA A 21 6.40 3.54 -22.57
N ASP A 22 6.74 4.36 -23.54
CA ASP A 22 7.41 5.62 -23.31
C ASP A 22 6.47 6.58 -22.54
N PRO A 23 7.00 7.57 -21.82
CA PRO A 23 6.18 8.51 -21.05
C PRO A 23 5.03 9.16 -21.84
N GLU A 24 5.24 9.40 -23.13
CA GLU A 24 4.30 10.02 -24.05
C GLU A 24 3.17 9.07 -24.50
N SER A 25 3.41 7.76 -24.51
CA SER A 25 2.47 6.71 -24.98
C SER A 25 1.62 6.11 -23.84
N VAL A 26 1.83 6.51 -22.60
CA VAL A 26 1.12 5.93 -21.43
C VAL A 26 -0.39 6.08 -21.54
N ALA A 27 -0.89 7.24 -21.98
CA ALA A 27 -2.32 7.49 -22.11
C ALA A 27 -3.00 6.54 -23.11
N GLU A 28 -2.33 6.20 -24.21
CA GLU A 28 -2.81 5.25 -25.21
C GLU A 28 -2.96 3.84 -24.61
N VAL A 29 -1.97 3.41 -23.81
CA VAL A 29 -2.04 2.12 -23.14
C VAL A 29 -3.20 2.10 -22.13
N ILE A 30 -3.37 3.15 -21.33
CA ILE A 30 -4.49 3.24 -20.38
C ILE A 30 -5.83 3.18 -21.13
N ASN A 31 -6.02 3.95 -22.21
CA ASN A 31 -7.23 3.94 -23.01
C ASN A 31 -7.55 2.57 -23.64
N LYS A 32 -6.51 1.79 -23.98
CA LYS A 32 -6.68 0.43 -24.52
C LYS A 32 -7.30 -0.52 -23.50
N TYR A 33 -6.92 -0.44 -22.23
CA TYR A 33 -7.28 -1.41 -21.18
C TYR A 33 -8.33 -0.90 -20.21
N ALA A 34 -8.44 0.40 -20.02
CA ALA A 34 -9.36 0.99 -19.05
C ALA A 34 -10.60 1.63 -19.69
N SER A 35 -11.61 1.86 -18.88
CA SER A 35 -12.79 2.64 -19.28
C SER A 35 -12.46 4.13 -19.39
N PRO A 36 -13.21 4.92 -20.18
CA PRO A 36 -12.98 6.37 -20.29
C PRO A 36 -13.01 7.12 -18.95
N ASN A 37 -13.80 6.62 -18.00
CA ASN A 37 -13.94 7.18 -16.65
C ASN A 37 -13.12 6.43 -15.62
N PHE A 38 -12.06 5.72 -16.02
CA PHE A 38 -11.20 5.02 -15.08
C PHE A 38 -10.78 5.94 -13.93
N HIS A 39 -11.17 5.57 -12.70
CA HIS A 39 -10.84 6.29 -11.49
C HIS A 39 -9.68 5.60 -10.79
N LEU A 40 -8.54 6.28 -10.70
CA LEU A 40 -7.35 5.82 -9.98
C LEU A 40 -7.12 6.65 -8.72
N ARG A 41 -7.20 6.03 -7.57
CA ARG A 41 -6.79 6.61 -6.30
C ARG A 41 -5.29 6.46 -6.13
N CYS A 42 -4.56 7.56 -6.01
CA CYS A 42 -3.13 7.55 -5.74
C CYS A 42 -2.83 8.22 -4.40
N VAL A 43 -1.76 7.81 -3.73
CA VAL A 43 -1.30 8.50 -2.52
C VAL A 43 -1.02 9.98 -2.77
N HIS A 44 -1.04 10.79 -1.70
CA HIS A 44 -0.64 12.21 -1.79
C HIS A 44 0.82 12.32 -2.29
N PRO A 45 1.14 13.28 -3.22
CA PRO A 45 0.33 14.42 -3.65
C PRO A 45 -0.57 14.17 -4.88
N PHE A 46 -0.61 12.96 -5.45
CA PHE A 46 -1.34 12.68 -6.68
C PHE A 46 -2.86 12.63 -6.48
N ASN A 47 -3.32 12.03 -5.37
CA ASN A 47 -4.72 11.88 -4.99
C ASN A 47 -5.59 11.21 -6.07
N ASP A 48 -6.84 11.62 -6.20
CA ASP A 48 -7.80 11.01 -7.14
C ASP A 48 -7.61 11.54 -8.56
N LEU A 49 -7.40 10.62 -9.49
CA LEU A 49 -7.21 10.89 -10.92
C LEU A 49 -8.28 10.18 -11.74
N ILE A 50 -8.90 10.88 -12.69
CA ILE A 50 -9.96 10.31 -13.53
C ILE A 50 -9.60 10.49 -15.01
N GLY A 51 -9.66 9.37 -15.74
CA GLY A 51 -9.39 9.30 -17.17
C GLY A 51 -7.91 9.16 -17.50
N ALA A 52 -7.65 8.56 -18.66
CA ALA A 52 -6.32 8.17 -19.09
C ALA A 52 -5.30 9.32 -19.12
N GLU A 53 -5.72 10.47 -19.65
CA GLU A 53 -4.83 11.64 -19.82
C GLU A 53 -4.30 12.16 -18.48
N LYS A 54 -5.18 12.30 -17.48
CA LYS A 54 -4.78 12.77 -16.15
C LYS A 54 -3.91 11.74 -15.41
N ILE A 55 -4.26 10.46 -15.52
CA ILE A 55 -3.49 9.38 -14.91
C ILE A 55 -2.10 9.31 -15.55
N ALA A 56 -2.03 9.40 -16.88
CA ALA A 56 -0.76 9.42 -17.59
C ALA A 56 0.08 10.64 -17.20
N SER A 57 -0.44 11.85 -17.40
CA SER A 57 0.35 13.08 -17.23
C SER A 57 0.76 13.36 -15.79
N ASN A 58 -0.14 13.14 -14.82
CA ASN A 58 0.11 13.52 -13.43
C ASN A 58 0.84 12.43 -12.63
N PHE A 59 0.68 11.17 -13.02
CA PHE A 59 1.25 10.05 -12.25
C PHE A 59 2.33 9.29 -13.02
N TRP A 60 1.98 8.54 -14.07
CA TRP A 60 2.93 7.63 -14.71
C TRP A 60 4.07 8.33 -15.45
N THR A 61 3.77 9.41 -16.17
CA THR A 61 4.81 10.21 -16.88
C THR A 61 5.80 10.78 -15.88
N THR A 62 5.34 11.24 -14.72
CA THR A 62 6.21 11.75 -13.66
C THR A 62 7.16 10.65 -13.13
N ILE A 63 6.64 9.46 -12.86
CA ILE A 63 7.45 8.32 -12.41
C ILE A 63 8.44 7.90 -13.50
N LYS A 64 7.96 7.69 -14.73
CA LYS A 64 8.78 7.20 -15.84
C LYS A 64 9.90 8.15 -16.25
N LYS A 65 9.69 9.46 -16.16
CA LYS A 65 10.75 10.46 -16.41
C LYS A 65 11.77 10.51 -15.29
N SER A 66 11.32 10.38 -14.05
CA SER A 66 12.22 10.45 -12.90
C SER A 66 13.06 9.20 -12.69
N PHE A 67 12.55 8.03 -13.08
CA PHE A 67 13.19 6.73 -12.83
C PHE A 67 13.37 5.95 -14.15
N MET A 68 14.56 6.04 -14.78
CA MET A 68 14.86 5.39 -16.06
C MET A 68 16.17 4.60 -16.02
N PRO A 69 16.21 3.37 -16.58
CA PRO A 69 15.05 2.56 -16.97
C PRO A 69 14.23 2.15 -15.76
N LEU A 70 12.93 1.91 -15.95
CA LEU A 70 12.01 1.45 -14.90
C LEU A 70 11.70 -0.04 -15.08
N GLN A 71 11.83 -0.82 -14.01
CA GLN A 71 11.52 -2.24 -13.97
C GLN A 71 10.52 -2.54 -12.86
N ARG A 72 9.38 -3.15 -13.22
CA ARG A 72 8.43 -3.68 -12.24
C ARG A 72 8.90 -5.02 -11.71
N ARG A 73 8.92 -5.17 -10.40
CA ARG A 73 9.23 -6.41 -9.67
C ARG A 73 8.01 -6.75 -8.82
N MET A 74 7.30 -7.79 -9.22
CA MET A 74 6.10 -8.26 -8.50
C MET A 74 6.51 -9.26 -7.42
N ASP A 75 5.97 -9.10 -6.23
CA ASP A 75 6.19 -9.99 -5.07
C ASP A 75 4.90 -10.69 -4.65
N ILE A 76 3.75 -10.01 -4.80
CA ILE A 76 2.41 -10.54 -4.58
C ILE A 76 1.55 -10.20 -5.80
N PHE A 77 0.81 -11.19 -6.30
CA PHE A 77 -0.17 -11.02 -7.37
C PHE A 77 -1.29 -12.04 -7.19
N TYR A 78 -2.53 -11.57 -7.07
CA TYR A 78 -3.69 -12.44 -6.93
C TYR A 78 -4.96 -11.72 -7.39
N ALA A 79 -6.06 -12.46 -7.53
CA ALA A 79 -7.37 -11.89 -7.82
C ALA A 79 -8.44 -12.47 -6.91
N GLY A 80 -9.53 -11.73 -6.73
CA GLY A 80 -10.65 -12.19 -5.92
C GLY A 80 -11.89 -11.33 -6.10
N SER A 81 -13.03 -11.87 -5.72
CA SER A 81 -14.26 -11.09 -5.57
C SER A 81 -14.24 -10.32 -4.26
N ASN A 82 -14.85 -9.14 -4.26
CA ASN A 82 -14.86 -8.23 -3.13
C ASN A 82 -15.91 -8.61 -2.09
N LEU A 83 -15.49 -8.85 -0.86
CA LEU A 83 -16.42 -9.17 0.23
C LEU A 83 -17.33 -7.98 0.61
N ILE A 84 -16.84 -6.75 0.45
CA ILE A 84 -17.56 -5.52 0.86
C ILE A 84 -18.88 -5.35 0.10
N ASP A 85 -18.91 -5.76 -1.17
CA ASP A 85 -20.10 -5.69 -2.03
C ASP A 85 -20.79 -7.06 -2.24
N ASN A 86 -20.63 -7.98 -1.30
CA ASN A 86 -21.16 -9.34 -1.37
C ASN A 86 -20.66 -10.13 -2.61
N HIS A 87 -19.40 -9.95 -2.97
CA HIS A 87 -18.71 -10.62 -4.08
C HIS A 87 -19.20 -10.25 -5.49
N GLU A 88 -19.84 -9.08 -5.65
CA GLU A 88 -20.31 -8.61 -6.94
C GLU A 88 -19.17 -8.14 -7.85
N THR A 89 -18.18 -7.41 -7.31
CA THR A 89 -17.06 -6.91 -8.11
C THR A 89 -15.83 -7.81 -8.02
N ARG A 90 -15.00 -7.76 -9.08
CA ARG A 90 -13.77 -8.55 -9.21
C ARG A 90 -12.57 -7.62 -9.27
N TRP A 91 -11.58 -7.96 -8.47
CA TRP A 91 -10.38 -7.15 -8.31
C TRP A 91 -9.12 -7.99 -8.46
N VAL A 92 -8.10 -7.36 -9.05
CA VAL A 92 -6.73 -7.88 -9.10
C VAL A 92 -5.86 -7.01 -8.21
N THR A 93 -5.06 -7.65 -7.38
CA THR A 93 -4.09 -7.02 -6.46
C THR A 93 -2.68 -7.36 -6.87
N ASN A 94 -1.81 -6.37 -6.88
CA ASN A 94 -0.38 -6.53 -7.14
C ASN A 94 0.43 -5.69 -6.15
N MET A 95 1.50 -6.24 -5.61
CA MET A 95 2.44 -5.56 -4.73
C MET A 95 3.88 -5.92 -5.11
N GLY A 96 4.77 -4.96 -4.96
CA GLY A 96 6.18 -5.16 -5.24
C GLY A 96 6.96 -3.86 -5.23
N HIS A 97 7.92 -3.75 -6.15
CA HIS A 97 8.77 -2.57 -6.31
C HIS A 97 8.87 -2.15 -7.77
N LEU A 98 8.86 -0.84 -7.99
CA LEU A 98 9.37 -0.24 -9.23
C LEU A 98 10.84 0.11 -8.98
N LEU A 99 11.75 -0.63 -9.62
CA LEU A 99 13.18 -0.35 -9.58
C LEU A 99 13.55 0.56 -10.73
N GLY A 100 14.25 1.66 -10.47
CA GLY A 100 14.77 2.55 -11.50
C GLY A 100 16.01 3.31 -11.06
N LEU A 101 16.71 3.89 -12.03
CA LEU A 101 17.75 4.88 -11.74
C LEU A 101 17.06 6.23 -11.55
N PHE A 102 17.27 6.87 -10.40
CA PHE A 102 16.68 8.18 -10.09
C PHE A 102 17.45 9.29 -10.81
N GLN A 103 17.03 9.60 -12.04
CA GLN A 103 17.76 10.48 -12.97
C GLN A 103 17.22 11.89 -13.05
N GLU A 104 15.90 12.09 -12.87
CA GLU A 104 15.27 13.40 -12.88
C GLU A 104 14.56 13.69 -11.55
N PRO A 105 14.39 14.96 -11.15
CA PRO A 105 13.73 15.30 -9.89
C PRO A 105 12.33 14.70 -9.75
N PHE A 106 12.01 14.16 -8.56
CA PHE A 106 10.71 13.60 -8.23
C PHE A 106 10.12 14.27 -6.99
N LEU A 107 8.92 14.84 -7.10
CA LEU A 107 8.23 15.56 -6.01
C LEU A 107 9.05 16.70 -5.38
N GLY A 108 9.91 17.34 -6.17
CA GLY A 108 10.82 18.39 -5.70
C GLY A 108 12.10 17.85 -5.02
N ILE A 109 12.29 16.53 -4.99
CA ILE A 109 13.52 15.89 -4.50
C ILE A 109 14.51 15.78 -5.66
N PRO A 110 15.74 16.31 -5.53
CA PRO A 110 16.76 16.23 -6.58
C PRO A 110 17.17 14.78 -6.89
N ALA A 111 17.44 14.51 -8.15
CA ALA A 111 17.94 13.22 -8.61
C ALA A 111 19.31 12.87 -8.00
N THR A 112 19.51 11.61 -7.65
CA THR A 112 20.77 11.12 -7.04
C THR A 112 21.65 10.33 -8.00
N GLN A 113 21.14 9.99 -9.18
CA GLN A 113 21.78 9.11 -10.18
C GLN A 113 22.03 7.68 -9.63
N LYS A 114 21.33 7.29 -8.57
CA LYS A 114 21.40 5.96 -7.93
C LYS A 114 20.15 5.16 -8.17
N ALA A 115 20.27 3.84 -8.04
CA ALA A 115 19.09 2.97 -8.05
C ALA A 115 18.17 3.28 -6.85
N ALA A 116 16.88 3.27 -7.11
CA ALA A 116 15.84 3.42 -6.08
C ALA A 116 14.78 2.34 -6.27
N PHE A 117 14.22 1.85 -5.17
CA PHE A 117 13.14 0.87 -5.11
C PHE A 117 11.89 1.55 -4.59
N LEU A 118 10.98 1.86 -5.49
CA LEU A 118 9.68 2.43 -5.12
C LEU A 118 8.73 1.30 -4.73
N ARG A 119 8.56 1.07 -3.43
CA ARG A 119 7.64 0.06 -2.91
C ARG A 119 6.20 0.45 -3.22
N TYR A 120 5.41 -0.46 -3.81
CA TYR A 120 4.04 -0.18 -4.19
C TYR A 120 3.07 -1.33 -3.85
N ALA A 121 1.79 -0.96 -3.71
CA ALA A 121 0.65 -1.86 -3.82
C ALA A 121 -0.38 -1.22 -4.76
N GLU A 122 -0.91 -2.00 -5.70
CA GLU A 122 -1.88 -1.53 -6.68
C GLU A 122 -3.06 -2.50 -6.79
N PHE A 123 -4.23 -1.95 -7.09
CA PHE A 123 -5.50 -2.65 -7.13
C PHE A 123 -6.27 -2.22 -8.36
N TYR A 124 -6.91 -3.17 -9.05
CA TYR A 124 -7.69 -2.90 -10.25
C TYR A 124 -9.01 -3.63 -10.21
N ARG A 125 -10.13 -2.89 -10.30
CA ARG A 125 -11.47 -3.44 -10.50
C ARG A 125 -11.74 -3.60 -11.98
N ILE A 126 -12.20 -4.79 -12.34
CA ILE A 126 -12.52 -5.14 -13.72
C ILE A 126 -14.04 -5.27 -13.87
N GLU A 127 -14.58 -4.61 -14.88
CA GLU A 127 -15.98 -4.67 -15.27
C GLU A 127 -16.10 -4.52 -16.79
N ASN A 128 -16.93 -5.32 -17.43
CA ASN A 128 -17.13 -5.31 -18.88
C ASN A 128 -15.80 -5.34 -19.66
N GLU A 129 -14.90 -6.24 -19.27
CA GLU A 129 -13.58 -6.44 -19.89
C GLU A 129 -12.66 -5.20 -19.85
N LYS A 130 -12.92 -4.26 -18.95
CA LYS A 130 -12.14 -3.03 -18.77
C LYS A 130 -11.78 -2.81 -17.30
N ILE A 131 -10.65 -2.16 -17.09
CA ILE A 131 -10.30 -1.60 -15.78
C ILE A 131 -11.15 -0.34 -15.58
N VAL A 132 -11.99 -0.31 -14.55
CA VAL A 132 -12.91 0.81 -14.29
C VAL A 132 -12.51 1.63 -13.08
N GLU A 133 -11.81 1.02 -12.14
CA GLU A 133 -11.40 1.63 -10.87
C GLU A 133 -10.09 1.01 -10.40
N GLY A 134 -9.28 1.77 -9.68
CA GLY A 134 -8.05 1.27 -9.09
C GLY A 134 -7.56 2.11 -7.92
N ALA A 135 -6.53 1.59 -7.27
CA ALA A 135 -5.76 2.32 -6.27
C ALA A 135 -4.28 2.03 -6.43
N PHE A 136 -3.43 3.02 -6.22
CA PHE A 136 -1.99 2.89 -6.26
C PHE A 136 -1.37 3.53 -5.02
N PHE A 137 -0.88 2.69 -4.13
CA PHE A 137 -0.15 3.11 -2.94
C PHE A 137 1.35 3.02 -3.22
N LEU A 138 2.02 4.16 -3.15
CA LEU A 138 3.47 4.29 -3.27
C LEU A 138 4.04 4.69 -1.92
N ASP A 139 4.99 3.93 -1.40
CA ASP A 139 5.66 4.24 -0.13
C ASP A 139 6.74 5.32 -0.32
N ILE A 140 6.28 6.58 -0.47
CA ILE A 140 7.15 7.74 -0.70
C ILE A 140 8.08 7.96 0.50
N MET A 141 7.64 7.66 1.72
CA MET A 141 8.47 7.76 2.91
C MET A 141 9.66 6.82 2.87
N ASN A 142 9.43 5.55 2.46
CA ASN A 142 10.51 4.58 2.27
C ASN A 142 11.50 5.05 1.19
N PHE A 143 10.99 5.57 0.06
CA PHE A 143 11.85 6.17 -0.97
C PHE A 143 12.70 7.31 -0.42
N MET A 144 12.13 8.23 0.35
CA MET A 144 12.90 9.33 0.97
C MET A 144 13.99 8.81 1.92
N GLN A 145 13.71 7.77 2.68
CA GLN A 145 14.69 7.12 3.57
C GLN A 145 15.84 6.46 2.79
N GLN A 146 15.56 5.80 1.65
CA GLN A 146 16.61 5.26 0.76
C GLN A 146 17.59 6.34 0.27
N LEU A 147 17.12 7.58 0.15
CA LEU A 147 17.97 8.73 -0.21
C LEU A 147 18.73 9.34 0.96
N GLY A 148 18.56 8.82 2.17
CA GLY A 148 19.17 9.37 3.39
C GLY A 148 18.53 10.69 3.84
N LEU A 149 17.25 10.92 3.47
CA LEU A 149 16.54 12.14 3.87
C LEU A 149 15.92 11.96 5.26
N SER A 150 16.53 12.56 6.27
CA SER A 150 16.07 12.54 7.66
C SER A 150 15.06 13.66 7.94
N ILE A 151 13.91 13.62 7.30
CA ILE A 151 12.80 14.58 7.53
C ILE A 151 11.92 14.23 8.72
N ILE A 152 12.06 13.03 9.21
CA ILE A 152 11.45 12.50 10.44
C ILE A 152 12.53 11.79 11.26
N PRO A 153 12.31 11.54 12.56
CA PRO A 153 13.19 10.72 13.38
C PRO A 153 13.37 9.30 12.83
N GLU A 154 14.35 8.59 13.35
CA GLU A 154 14.61 7.20 12.99
C GLU A 154 13.39 6.31 13.25
N SER A 155 13.19 5.34 12.37
CA SER A 155 12.13 4.34 12.49
C SER A 155 12.39 3.40 13.66
N THR A 156 11.33 2.93 14.31
CA THR A 156 11.42 1.94 15.40
C THR A 156 11.73 0.53 14.90
N GLY A 157 11.42 0.25 13.64
CA GLY A 157 11.68 -1.02 12.95
C GLY A 157 12.80 -0.92 11.91
N VAL A 158 13.09 -2.05 11.28
CA VAL A 158 14.11 -2.13 10.22
C VAL A 158 13.63 -1.41 8.96
N VAL A 159 14.49 -0.56 8.41
CA VAL A 159 14.25 0.16 7.16
C VAL A 159 15.10 -0.46 6.05
N GLY A 160 14.48 -0.72 4.90
CA GLY A 160 15.14 -1.30 3.74
C GLY A 160 14.18 -1.63 2.62
N ILE A 161 14.65 -2.44 1.68
CA ILE A 161 13.81 -3.01 0.63
C ILE A 161 12.99 -4.15 1.25
N THR A 162 11.68 -4.08 1.10
CA THR A 162 10.76 -5.08 1.65
C THR A 162 10.70 -6.29 0.71
N PRO A 163 11.05 -7.49 1.16
CA PRO A 163 10.90 -8.69 0.33
C PRO A 163 9.44 -9.10 0.18
N GLY A 164 9.17 -9.94 -0.81
CA GLY A 164 7.94 -10.70 -0.91
C GLY A 164 7.85 -11.83 0.13
N PRO A 165 6.83 -12.72 0.02
CA PRO A 165 6.67 -13.84 0.93
C PRO A 165 7.92 -14.71 1.03
N MET A 166 8.30 -15.06 2.25
CA MET A 166 9.47 -15.89 2.54
C MET A 166 9.44 -17.24 1.80
N THR A 167 8.26 -17.75 1.52
CA THR A 167 8.04 -19.01 0.80
C THR A 167 7.98 -18.85 -0.72
N HIS A 168 8.16 -17.63 -1.25
CA HIS A 168 8.11 -17.30 -2.68
C HIS A 168 6.80 -17.69 -3.38
N ASP A 169 5.69 -17.77 -2.63
CA ASP A 169 4.38 -18.22 -3.09
C ASP A 169 3.35 -17.08 -3.25
N GLY A 170 3.81 -15.83 -3.33
CA GLY A 170 2.95 -14.63 -3.45
C GLY A 170 2.31 -14.43 -4.82
N LEU A 171 2.85 -15.05 -5.87
CA LEU A 171 2.40 -14.84 -7.26
C LEU A 171 1.39 -15.92 -7.66
N LYS A 172 0.10 -15.61 -7.57
CA LYS A 172 -1.00 -16.51 -7.92
C LYS A 172 -1.42 -16.32 -9.39
N PHE A 173 -0.50 -16.59 -10.32
CA PHE A 173 -0.81 -16.49 -11.76
C PHE A 173 -1.84 -17.51 -12.20
N GLU A 174 -1.78 -18.72 -11.64
CA GLU A 174 -2.71 -19.81 -11.91
C GLU A 174 -3.87 -19.83 -10.91
N LYS A 175 -4.96 -20.49 -11.29
CA LYS A 175 -6.12 -20.69 -10.43
C LYS A 175 -5.72 -21.42 -9.14
N GLN A 176 -6.17 -20.91 -8.02
CA GLN A 176 -5.97 -21.49 -6.71
C GLN A 176 -7.21 -22.28 -6.23
N PRO A 177 -7.05 -23.26 -5.31
CA PRO A 177 -8.18 -23.90 -4.67
C PRO A 177 -9.06 -22.86 -3.96
N GLU A 178 -10.35 -22.90 -4.22
CA GLU A 178 -11.33 -21.94 -3.71
C GLU A 178 -11.35 -21.86 -2.19
N GLN A 179 -11.35 -23.02 -1.52
CA GLN A 179 -11.42 -23.10 -0.07
C GLN A 179 -10.25 -22.40 0.61
N GLU A 180 -9.06 -22.47 0.02
CA GLU A 180 -7.87 -21.77 0.55
C GLU A 180 -8.08 -20.26 0.61
N GLY A 181 -8.67 -19.65 -0.43
CA GLY A 181 -8.99 -18.22 -0.44
C GLY A 181 -10.05 -17.85 0.59
N ILE A 182 -11.10 -18.67 0.72
CA ILE A 182 -12.15 -18.50 1.73
C ILE A 182 -11.56 -18.54 3.15
N ASP A 183 -10.73 -19.54 3.44
CA ASP A 183 -10.10 -19.70 4.76
C ASP A 183 -9.16 -18.51 5.08
N THR A 184 -8.43 -18.04 4.08
CA THR A 184 -7.55 -16.88 4.22
C THR A 184 -8.33 -15.62 4.50
N LEU A 185 -9.38 -15.34 3.72
CA LEU A 185 -10.21 -14.16 3.90
C LEU A 185 -10.93 -14.18 5.26
N ASN A 186 -11.51 -15.31 5.65
CA ASN A 186 -12.17 -15.46 6.95
C ASN A 186 -11.23 -15.20 8.12
N LEU A 187 -9.99 -15.67 8.05
CA LEU A 187 -8.97 -15.41 9.07
C LEU A 187 -8.61 -13.92 9.15
N ILE A 188 -8.39 -13.27 8.01
CA ILE A 188 -8.09 -11.83 7.93
C ILE A 188 -9.24 -11.00 8.54
N ILE A 189 -10.48 -11.28 8.13
CA ILE A 189 -11.65 -10.53 8.60
C ILE A 189 -11.90 -10.76 10.10
N ARG A 190 -11.72 -11.98 10.59
CA ARG A 190 -11.83 -12.29 12.02
C ARG A 190 -10.82 -11.48 12.83
N MET A 191 -9.57 -11.44 12.40
CA MET A 191 -8.51 -10.66 13.03
C MET A 191 -8.81 -9.15 12.97
N ALA A 192 -9.15 -8.61 11.80
CA ALA A 192 -9.46 -7.20 11.61
C ALA A 192 -10.65 -6.73 12.47
N LYS A 193 -11.75 -7.51 12.52
CA LYS A 193 -12.91 -7.21 13.37
C LYS A 193 -12.55 -7.15 14.85
N ARG A 194 -11.67 -8.04 15.32
CA ARG A 194 -11.18 -8.00 16.71
C ARG A 194 -10.38 -6.73 16.98
N LEU A 195 -9.44 -6.41 16.09
CA LEU A 195 -8.60 -5.22 16.20
C LEU A 195 -9.42 -3.93 16.23
N VAL A 196 -10.35 -3.76 15.29
CA VAL A 196 -11.24 -2.60 15.23
C VAL A 196 -12.17 -2.54 16.46
N GLY A 197 -12.72 -3.68 16.86
CA GLY A 197 -13.59 -3.79 18.05
C GLY A 197 -12.89 -3.43 19.36
N ALA A 198 -11.56 -3.61 19.42
CA ALA A 198 -10.72 -3.19 20.55
C ALA A 198 -10.18 -1.73 20.40
N GLY A 199 -10.67 -0.94 19.44
CA GLY A 199 -10.18 0.42 19.19
C GLY A 199 -8.73 0.47 18.74
N LEU A 200 -8.30 -0.52 17.98
CA LEU A 200 -6.93 -0.77 17.51
C LEU A 200 -5.91 -1.10 18.61
N GLN A 201 -6.37 -1.37 19.82
CA GLN A 201 -5.51 -1.89 20.88
C GLN A 201 -5.24 -3.38 20.66
N THR A 202 -4.00 -3.78 20.83
CA THR A 202 -3.56 -5.16 20.59
C THR A 202 -2.76 -5.70 21.76
N THR A 203 -3.21 -6.81 22.31
CA THR A 203 -2.46 -7.55 23.35
C THR A 203 -1.71 -8.75 22.76
N LYS A 204 -0.78 -9.32 23.53
CA LYS A 204 -0.10 -10.55 23.12
C LYS A 204 -1.11 -11.70 22.91
N SER A 205 -2.09 -11.83 23.79
CA SER A 205 -3.13 -12.87 23.68
C SER A 205 -3.99 -12.71 22.42
N ASP A 206 -4.26 -11.48 21.95
CA ASP A 206 -4.96 -11.26 20.69
C ASP A 206 -4.13 -11.72 19.50
N LEU A 207 -2.83 -11.45 19.51
CA LEU A 207 -1.92 -11.91 18.46
C LEU A 207 -1.83 -13.43 18.44
N GLU A 208 -1.73 -14.10 19.60
CA GLU A 208 -1.65 -15.55 19.70
C GLU A 208 -2.85 -16.29 19.09
N LEU A 209 -4.01 -15.62 18.96
CA LEU A 209 -5.19 -16.21 18.34
C LEU A 209 -5.08 -16.33 16.81
N ASP A 210 -4.50 -15.33 16.15
CA ASP A 210 -4.54 -15.21 14.69
C ASP A 210 -3.15 -15.21 14.02
N TRP A 211 -2.06 -15.04 14.77
CA TRP A 211 -0.71 -14.90 14.24
C TRP A 211 0.24 -16.01 14.70
N THR A 212 1.20 -16.35 13.85
CA THR A 212 2.33 -17.17 14.27
C THR A 212 3.23 -16.39 15.23
N GLU A 213 3.98 -17.07 16.10
CA GLU A 213 4.87 -16.41 17.06
C GLU A 213 6.00 -15.64 16.35
N ASP A 214 6.50 -16.18 15.25
CA ASP A 214 7.57 -15.67 14.41
C ASP A 214 7.07 -14.78 13.27
N MET A 215 5.89 -14.17 13.42
CA MET A 215 5.31 -13.29 12.41
C MET A 215 6.27 -12.19 11.96
N LEU A 216 6.19 -11.86 10.67
CA LEU A 216 6.86 -10.71 10.07
C LEU A 216 5.83 -9.63 9.73
N TRP A 217 6.09 -8.42 10.18
CA TRP A 217 5.30 -7.25 9.87
C TRP A 217 6.14 -6.24 9.09
N TRP A 218 5.86 -6.10 7.80
CA TRP A 218 6.57 -5.22 6.89
C TRP A 218 5.91 -3.85 6.87
N GLY A 219 6.22 -3.04 7.88
CA GLY A 219 5.68 -1.69 8.04
C GLY A 219 6.15 -0.71 6.96
N PRO A 220 5.40 0.41 6.79
CA PRO A 220 5.75 1.43 5.82
C PRO A 220 6.95 2.26 6.25
N GLY A 221 7.47 3.04 5.32
CA GLY A 221 8.50 4.05 5.61
C GLY A 221 8.10 4.94 6.79
N GLY A 222 9.06 5.26 7.66
CA GLY A 222 8.84 5.98 8.91
C GLY A 222 8.53 5.10 10.11
N ILE A 223 8.06 3.86 9.94
CA ILE A 223 7.84 2.89 11.01
C ILE A 223 8.86 1.75 10.88
N GLY A 224 8.94 1.13 9.69
CA GLY A 224 9.84 0.01 9.42
C GLY A 224 9.29 -1.35 9.85
N ALA A 225 10.05 -2.41 9.56
CA ALA A 225 9.64 -3.79 9.77
C ALA A 225 9.87 -4.27 11.21
N SER A 226 8.99 -5.17 11.67
CA SER A 226 9.08 -5.85 12.96
C SER A 226 9.07 -7.37 12.79
N TYR A 227 9.80 -8.07 13.63
CA TYR A 227 9.85 -9.52 13.69
C TYR A 227 9.38 -10.02 15.04
N THR A 228 8.63 -11.12 15.05
CA THR A 228 7.92 -11.74 16.19
C THR A 228 6.77 -10.88 16.73
N GLN A 229 5.80 -11.54 17.38
CA GLN A 229 4.70 -10.86 18.08
C GLN A 229 5.23 -9.82 19.09
N LYS A 230 6.30 -10.17 19.84
CA LYS A 230 6.93 -9.25 20.81
C LYS A 230 7.53 -8.02 20.14
N GLY A 231 8.22 -8.23 19.00
CA GLY A 231 8.81 -7.13 18.23
C GLY A 231 7.75 -6.20 17.66
N TYR A 232 6.66 -6.75 17.12
CA TYR A 232 5.51 -6.00 16.64
C TYR A 232 4.87 -5.14 17.73
N LEU A 233 4.58 -5.70 18.90
CA LEU A 233 4.01 -4.95 20.03
C LEU A 233 4.90 -3.80 20.48
N LYS A 234 6.21 -3.99 20.50
CA LYS A 234 7.16 -2.96 20.93
C LYS A 234 7.41 -1.90 19.86
N GLY A 235 7.59 -2.33 18.60
CA GLY A 235 8.05 -1.46 17.51
C GLY A 235 6.93 -0.72 16.80
N HIS A 236 5.71 -1.26 16.80
CA HIS A 236 4.57 -0.67 16.10
C HIS A 236 3.40 -0.37 17.02
N THR A 237 2.81 -1.38 17.68
CA THR A 237 1.54 -1.23 18.40
C THR A 237 1.61 -0.15 19.47
N ARG A 238 2.59 -0.22 20.38
CA ARG A 238 2.73 0.78 21.46
C ARG A 238 2.98 2.20 20.95
N PRO A 239 3.95 2.45 20.03
CA PRO A 239 4.13 3.79 19.49
C PRO A 239 2.88 4.34 18.78
N PHE A 240 2.07 3.48 18.17
CA PHE A 240 0.81 3.86 17.55
C PHE A 240 -0.25 4.23 18.60
N GLU A 241 -0.48 3.36 19.57
CA GLU A 241 -1.45 3.56 20.67
C GLU A 241 -1.09 4.75 21.56
N ASP A 242 0.19 4.96 21.84
CA ASP A 242 0.67 6.05 22.69
C ASP A 242 0.49 7.43 22.05
N ASN A 243 0.50 7.50 20.69
CA ASN A 243 0.54 8.76 19.96
C ASN A 243 -0.74 9.09 19.18
N LEU A 244 -1.63 8.12 18.98
CA LEU A 244 -2.86 8.31 18.21
C LEU A 244 -4.10 7.84 18.98
N ASP A 245 -5.17 8.63 18.88
CA ASP A 245 -6.52 8.23 19.29
C ASP A 245 -7.29 7.71 18.08
N PHE A 246 -7.84 6.51 18.20
CA PHE A 246 -8.80 5.96 17.26
C PHE A 246 -10.14 6.69 17.38
N VAL A 247 -10.62 7.26 16.29
CA VAL A 247 -11.90 7.99 16.24
C VAL A 247 -12.99 7.11 15.64
N SER A 248 -12.76 6.57 14.44
CA SER A 248 -13.71 5.68 13.79
C SER A 248 -13.07 4.88 12.64
N PHE A 249 -13.80 3.86 12.22
CA PHE A 249 -13.48 3.01 11.07
C PHE A 249 -14.52 3.24 9.96
N PRO A 250 -14.23 4.08 8.95
CA PRO A 250 -15.10 4.25 7.79
C PRO A 250 -15.31 2.98 6.99
N GLY A 251 -14.32 2.09 6.96
CA GLY A 251 -14.40 0.80 6.29
C GLY A 251 -13.33 0.59 5.21
N HIS A 252 -13.43 -0.54 4.54
CA HIS A 252 -12.59 -0.86 3.40
C HIS A 252 -13.34 -0.66 2.08
N ILE A 253 -12.61 -0.40 1.01
CA ILE A 253 -13.10 -0.40 -0.37
C ILE A 253 -13.08 -1.82 -0.93
N LEU A 254 -12.05 -2.58 -0.58
CA LEU A 254 -11.80 -3.94 -1.03
C LEU A 254 -11.40 -4.83 0.13
N GLU A 255 -11.99 -6.02 0.17
CA GLU A 255 -11.53 -7.16 0.98
C GLU A 255 -11.60 -8.41 0.11
N ASN A 256 -10.46 -9.02 -0.20
CA ASN A 256 -10.42 -10.24 -1.01
C ASN A 256 -9.21 -11.13 -0.72
N ALA A 257 -9.24 -12.36 -1.22
CA ALA A 257 -8.14 -13.31 -1.11
C ALA A 257 -8.18 -14.33 -2.25
N GLU A 258 -6.99 -14.90 -2.56
CA GLU A 258 -6.82 -16.07 -3.41
C GLU A 258 -5.70 -16.97 -2.86
N GLY A 259 -5.97 -18.26 -2.69
CA GLY A 259 -5.04 -19.16 -2.03
C GLY A 259 -4.73 -18.69 -0.60
N ASN A 260 -3.46 -18.67 -0.23
CA ASN A 260 -3.02 -18.25 1.08
C ASN A 260 -2.63 -16.77 1.18
N ILE A 261 -2.95 -15.95 0.17
CA ILE A 261 -2.70 -14.51 0.14
C ILE A 261 -4.03 -13.77 0.10
N GLY A 262 -4.14 -12.69 0.84
CA GLY A 262 -5.33 -11.83 0.82
C GLY A 262 -5.05 -10.50 1.51
N GLY A 263 -6.05 -9.62 1.50
CA GLY A 263 -5.91 -8.33 2.14
C GLY A 263 -7.03 -7.36 1.79
N TRP A 264 -6.76 -6.11 2.08
CA TRP A 264 -7.72 -5.04 1.91
C TRP A 264 -7.04 -3.68 1.68
N PHE A 265 -7.79 -2.72 1.18
CA PHE A 265 -7.46 -1.31 1.27
C PHE A 265 -8.67 -0.46 1.61
N GLY A 266 -8.44 0.69 2.25
CA GLY A 266 -9.47 1.69 2.54
C GLY A 266 -9.03 3.10 2.17
N TRP A 267 -10.04 3.96 1.91
CA TRP A 267 -9.81 5.30 1.38
C TRP A 267 -10.81 6.32 1.93
N PRO A 268 -10.70 6.72 3.23
CA PRO A 268 -9.79 6.22 4.25
C PRO A 268 -10.26 4.92 4.91
N SER A 269 -9.33 4.17 5.51
CA SER A 269 -9.67 3.07 6.43
C SER A 269 -10.02 3.56 7.82
N LEU A 270 -9.26 4.54 8.31
CA LEU A 270 -9.32 4.99 9.69
C LEU A 270 -9.44 6.53 9.75
N LEU A 271 -10.16 7.00 10.75
CA LEU A 271 -10.10 8.39 11.21
C LEU A 271 -9.38 8.42 12.55
N MET A 272 -8.31 9.21 12.64
CA MET A 272 -7.41 9.24 13.77
C MET A 272 -7.15 10.69 14.23
N LYS A 273 -6.84 10.86 15.52
CA LYS A 273 -6.40 12.13 16.09
C LYS A 273 -5.04 11.95 16.77
N ALA A 274 -4.12 12.89 16.61
CA ALA A 274 -2.85 12.84 17.32
C ALA A 274 -3.01 13.24 18.79
N LYS A 275 -2.34 12.52 19.70
CA LYS A 275 -2.22 12.84 21.13
C LYS A 275 -1.09 13.83 21.43
N GLY A 276 -0.43 14.35 20.40
CA GLY A 276 0.73 15.23 20.49
C GLY A 276 1.74 14.91 19.40
N ASN A 277 2.61 13.96 19.65
CA ASN A 277 3.65 13.57 18.71
C ASN A 277 3.28 12.25 18.01
N TYR A 278 3.43 12.22 16.69
CA TYR A 278 3.37 10.97 15.92
C TYR A 278 4.61 10.90 15.03
N MET A 279 5.29 9.76 15.04
CA MET A 279 6.57 9.57 14.33
C MET A 279 7.62 10.64 14.70
N GLY A 280 7.63 11.09 15.96
CA GLY A 280 8.54 12.16 16.45
C GLY A 280 8.23 13.56 15.90
N LEU A 281 7.09 13.73 15.23
CA LEU A 281 6.62 15.02 14.72
C LEU A 281 5.49 15.54 15.59
N THR A 282 5.62 16.78 16.07
CA THR A 282 4.56 17.42 16.85
C THR A 282 3.41 17.81 15.94
N SER A 283 2.23 17.29 16.22
CA SER A 283 1.00 17.74 15.57
C SER A 283 0.70 19.18 15.94
N THR A 284 0.38 19.98 14.94
CA THR A 284 -0.05 21.38 15.11
C THR A 284 -1.57 21.54 15.03
N SER A 285 -2.29 20.44 14.91
CA SER A 285 -3.73 20.43 14.68
C SER A 285 -4.44 19.45 15.62
N ASP A 286 -5.53 19.89 16.21
CA ASP A 286 -6.51 19.06 16.92
C ASP A 286 -7.48 18.34 15.97
N LYS A 287 -7.26 18.43 14.68
CA LYS A 287 -8.14 17.86 13.65
C LYS A 287 -8.06 16.34 13.63
N ILE A 288 -9.17 15.74 13.24
CA ILE A 288 -9.24 14.35 12.85
C ILE A 288 -8.64 14.25 11.43
N ALA A 289 -7.70 13.34 11.25
CA ALA A 289 -7.04 13.08 9.97
C ALA A 289 -7.44 11.71 9.43
N GLU A 290 -7.51 11.63 8.10
CA GLU A 290 -7.81 10.42 7.35
C GLU A 290 -6.56 9.58 7.15
N MET A 291 -6.62 8.30 7.53
CA MET A 291 -5.54 7.35 7.29
C MET A 291 -5.97 6.36 6.20
N ARG A 292 -5.36 6.48 5.03
CA ARG A 292 -5.53 5.58 3.89
C ARG A 292 -4.54 4.44 4.03
N VAL A 293 -5.03 3.20 4.07
CA VAL A 293 -4.22 2.04 4.44
C VAL A 293 -4.45 0.87 3.49
N VAL A 294 -3.38 0.12 3.25
CA VAL A 294 -3.39 -1.22 2.66
C VAL A 294 -2.80 -2.19 3.66
N ASP A 295 -3.41 -3.34 3.77
CA ASP A 295 -2.83 -4.49 4.44
C ASP A 295 -2.95 -5.74 3.56
N LEU A 296 -1.82 -6.35 3.25
CA LEU A 296 -1.75 -7.64 2.59
C LEU A 296 -1.17 -8.67 3.55
N TYR A 297 -1.73 -9.87 3.52
CA TYR A 297 -1.41 -10.92 4.47
C TYR A 297 -1.08 -12.22 3.77
N ARG A 298 -0.18 -12.99 4.38
CA ARG A 298 0.06 -14.39 4.06
C ARG A 298 -0.40 -15.28 5.21
N ARG A 299 -1.23 -16.27 4.87
CA ARG A 299 -1.65 -17.33 5.80
C ARG A 299 -0.68 -18.51 5.75
N SER A 300 -0.38 -19.07 6.92
CA SER A 300 0.36 -20.32 7.09
C SER A 300 -0.44 -21.24 8.01
N GLY A 301 -0.96 -22.34 7.46
CA GLY A 301 -1.93 -23.17 8.18
C GLY A 301 -3.18 -22.38 8.56
N ASN A 302 -3.46 -22.26 9.85
CA ASN A 302 -4.63 -21.57 10.39
C ASN A 302 -4.29 -20.19 11.02
N LYS A 303 -3.09 -19.65 10.74
CA LYS A 303 -2.60 -18.37 11.25
C LYS A 303 -2.00 -17.50 10.16
N LEU A 304 -1.96 -16.19 10.40
CA LEU A 304 -1.22 -15.22 9.60
C LEU A 304 0.27 -15.29 9.99
N SER A 305 1.15 -15.24 9.02
CA SER A 305 2.60 -15.32 9.22
C SER A 305 3.35 -14.09 8.76
N GLU A 306 2.84 -13.41 7.73
CA GLU A 306 3.46 -12.20 7.19
C GLU A 306 2.37 -11.18 6.83
N ASN A 307 2.73 -9.89 6.98
CA ASN A 307 1.87 -8.76 6.65
C ASN A 307 2.68 -7.65 5.98
N TRP A 308 2.17 -7.12 4.89
CA TRP A 308 2.72 -5.94 4.19
C TRP A 308 1.72 -4.81 4.30
N ILE A 309 2.12 -3.74 4.97
CA ILE A 309 1.26 -2.57 5.18
C ILE A 309 1.80 -1.36 4.43
N PHE A 310 0.86 -0.56 3.88
CA PHE A 310 1.11 0.75 3.29
C PHE A 310 0.20 1.76 3.95
N ILE A 311 0.75 2.91 4.29
CA ILE A 311 -0.01 4.04 4.81
C ILE A 311 0.35 5.26 3.96
N ASP A 312 -0.66 6.01 3.48
CA ASP A 312 -0.44 7.32 2.87
C ASP A 312 -0.04 8.35 3.95
N HIS A 313 1.19 8.19 4.46
CA HIS A 313 1.70 9.03 5.53
C HIS A 313 1.78 10.51 5.17
N LEU A 314 2.04 10.85 3.89
CA LEU A 314 2.07 12.24 3.47
C LEU A 314 0.68 12.89 3.60
N HIS A 315 -0.36 12.17 3.21
CA HIS A 315 -1.75 12.63 3.38
C HIS A 315 -2.11 12.75 4.86
N PHE A 316 -1.85 11.70 5.63
CA PHE A 316 -2.19 11.63 7.04
C PHE A 316 -1.50 12.73 7.87
N LEU A 317 -0.18 12.87 7.74
CA LEU A 317 0.60 13.89 8.44
C LEU A 317 0.18 15.31 8.04
N LYS A 318 -0.14 15.53 6.76
CA LYS A 318 -0.68 16.82 6.30
C LYS A 318 -2.02 17.14 6.95
N GLY A 319 -2.89 16.14 7.13
CA GLY A 319 -4.13 16.26 7.90
C GLY A 319 -3.89 16.66 9.35
N LEU A 320 -2.81 16.18 9.95
CA LEU A 320 -2.34 16.56 11.30
C LEU A 320 -1.57 17.88 11.34
N GLY A 321 -1.46 18.61 10.23
CA GLY A 321 -0.78 19.91 10.15
C GLY A 321 0.72 19.85 9.82
N VAL A 322 1.24 18.69 9.44
CA VAL A 322 2.66 18.49 9.09
C VAL A 322 2.80 18.10 7.61
N ASP A 323 3.07 19.08 6.74
CA ASP A 323 3.38 18.83 5.33
C ASP A 323 4.86 18.47 5.15
N LEU A 324 5.15 17.18 4.93
CA LEU A 324 6.54 16.70 4.83
C LEU A 324 7.25 17.18 3.56
N LEU A 325 6.55 17.33 2.44
CA LEU A 325 7.16 17.81 1.20
C LEU A 325 7.54 19.30 1.33
N ASP A 326 6.70 20.10 1.98
CA ASP A 326 7.00 21.50 2.28
C ASP A 326 8.14 21.62 3.32
N ARG A 327 8.11 20.78 4.37
CA ARG A 327 9.20 20.71 5.35
C ARG A 327 10.54 20.39 4.67
N TYR A 328 10.57 19.43 3.75
CA TYR A 328 11.78 19.10 2.99
C TYR A 328 12.30 20.29 2.18
N LYS A 329 11.41 21.01 1.48
CA LYS A 329 11.79 22.21 0.70
C LYS A 329 12.42 23.28 1.60
N LYS A 330 11.81 23.58 2.74
CA LYS A 330 12.32 24.57 3.71
C LYS A 330 13.68 24.19 4.30
N LEU A 331 13.94 22.92 4.57
CA LEU A 331 15.24 22.45 5.05
C LEU A 331 16.35 22.56 4.00
N LYS A 332 16.00 22.53 2.72
CA LYS A 332 16.95 22.64 1.60
C LYS A 332 17.24 24.08 1.18
N SER A 333 16.35 25.02 1.49
CA SER A 333 16.50 26.44 1.20
C SER A 333 16.35 27.23 2.52
N PRO A 334 17.34 27.16 3.44
CA PRO A 334 17.32 28.07 4.57
C PRO A 334 17.45 29.49 4.02
N GLU A 335 16.55 30.37 4.47
CA GLU A 335 16.61 31.81 4.22
C GLU A 335 17.93 32.41 4.72
#